data_c018acd02a8a2df766127752f3e46888
#
_entry.id   c018acd02a8a2df766127752f3e46888
#
_cell.length_a   1.000
_cell.length_b   1.000
_cell.length_c   1.000
_cell.angle_alpha   90.00
_cell.angle_beta   90.00
_cell.angle_gamma   90.00
#
_symmetry.space_group_name_H-M   'P 1'
#
loop_
_entity.id
_entity.type
_entity.pdbx_description
1 polymer ?
#
loop_
_entity_poly.entity_id
_entity_poly.type
_entity_poly.pdbx_seq_one_letter_code
_entity_poly.pdbx_strand_id
1 'polypeptide(L)'
;MTDELTCKWCNKSFKSERTLSVHMCPKKRRWADKDMTHVRLAHRTFQIFYDINTASTKPKSMEDFIRSSYYEGFTKFGRSCIVNEYLEPERFAEWLIRNGKKLQDWGKDKMYDEYLLEYVKKEPGMRALERTIKHMAEWGAENNTDW
;
A
#
# COMPACT_ATOMS: atom_id res chain seq x y z
N MET A 1 -8.33 24.36 30.93
CA MET A 1 -8.53 23.32 29.93
C MET A 1 -7.22 22.87 29.38
N THR A 2 -7.08 21.64 29.25
CA THR A 2 -5.81 21.09 28.87
C THR A 2 -5.92 20.34 27.56
N ASP A 3 -4.86 20.37 26.79
CA ASP A 3 -4.76 19.64 25.53
C ASP A 3 -4.79 18.12 25.77
N GLU A 4 -4.64 17.69 27.00
CA GLU A 4 -4.66 16.28 27.39
C GLU A 4 -5.94 15.55 27.04
N LEU A 5 -7.06 16.28 26.96
CA LEU A 5 -8.36 15.73 26.65
C LEU A 5 -8.75 15.94 25.19
N THR A 6 -7.80 16.26 24.36
CA THR A 6 -8.03 16.49 22.92
C THR A 6 -7.42 15.35 22.09
N CYS A 7 -8.19 14.81 21.16
CA CYS A 7 -7.69 13.80 20.25
C CYS A 7 -6.69 14.43 19.27
N LYS A 8 -5.48 13.91 19.21
CA LYS A 8 -4.45 14.45 18.33
C LYS A 8 -4.78 14.27 16.85
N TRP A 9 -5.68 13.36 16.52
CA TRP A 9 -6.00 13.05 15.12
C TRP A 9 -7.13 13.91 14.56
N CYS A 10 -8.18 14.18 15.35
CA CYS A 10 -9.32 14.96 14.87
C CYS A 10 -9.52 16.27 15.61
N ASN A 11 -8.69 16.55 16.62
CA ASN A 11 -8.73 17.75 17.46
C ASN A 11 -10.03 17.94 18.24
N LYS A 12 -10.80 16.88 18.40
CA LYS A 12 -12.01 16.92 19.19
C LYS A 12 -11.67 16.83 20.68
N SER A 13 -12.29 17.69 21.50
CA SER A 13 -12.09 17.72 22.95
C SER A 13 -13.11 16.86 23.68
N PHE A 14 -12.70 16.26 24.80
CA PHE A 14 -13.54 15.38 25.60
C PHE A 14 -13.52 15.81 27.06
N LYS A 15 -14.56 15.42 27.79
CA LYS A 15 -14.70 15.79 29.20
C LYS A 15 -13.91 14.93 30.17
N SER A 16 -13.53 13.71 29.75
CA SER A 16 -12.79 12.80 30.60
C SER A 16 -11.78 12.01 29.79
N GLU A 17 -10.74 11.50 30.49
CA GLU A 17 -9.75 10.62 29.86
C GLU A 17 -10.37 9.34 29.36
N ARG A 18 -11.36 8.81 30.08
CA ARG A 18 -12.04 7.59 29.67
C ARG A 18 -12.73 7.77 28.32
N THR A 19 -13.46 8.88 28.15
CA THR A 19 -14.14 9.18 26.90
C THR A 19 -13.13 9.34 25.75
N LEU A 20 -12.03 10.02 26.01
CA LEU A 20 -10.98 10.19 25.02
C LEU A 20 -10.34 8.85 24.65
N SER A 21 -10.06 8.01 25.63
CA SER A 21 -9.38 6.73 25.40
C SER A 21 -10.20 5.75 24.56
N VAL A 22 -11.52 5.79 24.68
CA VAL A 22 -12.42 4.91 23.90
C VAL A 22 -12.86 5.56 22.60
N HIS A 23 -12.56 6.85 22.42
CA HIS A 23 -12.88 7.56 21.18
C HIS A 23 -12.11 6.96 20.00
N MET A 24 -12.80 6.78 18.89
CA MET A 24 -12.20 6.24 17.67
C MET A 24 -12.68 7.03 16.45
N CYS A 25 -11.91 8.02 16.04
CA CYS A 25 -12.15 8.72 14.79
C CYS A 25 -11.48 7.97 13.64
N PRO A 26 -11.81 8.29 12.37
CA PRO A 26 -11.22 7.59 11.23
C PRO A 26 -9.68 7.57 11.23
N LYS A 27 -9.04 8.69 11.52
CA LYS A 27 -7.58 8.75 11.55
C LYS A 27 -6.96 7.95 12.68
N LYS A 28 -7.59 7.96 13.84
CA LYS A 28 -7.13 7.15 14.98
C LYS A 28 -7.23 5.66 14.67
N ARG A 29 -8.29 5.25 13.98
CA ARG A 29 -8.45 3.87 13.52
C ARG A 29 -7.36 3.49 12.52
N ARG A 30 -7.03 4.38 11.60
CA ARG A 30 -5.94 4.16 10.66
C ARG A 30 -4.62 3.91 11.39
N TRP A 31 -4.36 4.67 12.42
CA TRP A 31 -3.17 4.47 13.24
C TRP A 31 -3.18 3.12 13.96
N ALA A 32 -4.34 2.70 14.48
CA ALA A 32 -4.49 1.40 15.11
C ALA A 32 -4.22 0.25 14.13
N ASP A 33 -4.53 0.45 12.86
CA ASP A 33 -4.36 -0.56 11.81
C ASP A 33 -2.98 -0.52 11.15
N LYS A 34 -2.07 0.35 11.58
CA LYS A 34 -0.80 0.62 10.91
C LYS A 34 0.10 -0.60 10.69
N ASP A 35 -0.04 -1.62 11.54
CA ASP A 35 0.81 -2.81 11.44
C ASP A 35 0.20 -3.92 10.58
N MET A 36 -0.99 -3.72 10.05
CA MET A 36 -1.60 -4.67 9.13
C MET A 36 -0.81 -4.73 7.83
N THR A 37 -0.70 -5.92 7.26
CA THR A 37 0.13 -6.16 6.07
C THR A 37 -0.24 -5.23 4.91
N HIS A 38 -1.53 -5.09 4.62
CA HIS A 38 -1.96 -4.24 3.51
C HIS A 38 -1.71 -2.75 3.77
N VAL A 39 -1.74 -2.32 5.02
CA VAL A 39 -1.44 -0.93 5.39
C VAL A 39 0.05 -0.66 5.26
N ARG A 40 0.89 -1.58 5.69
CA ARG A 40 2.34 -1.46 5.55
C ARG A 40 2.76 -1.41 4.09
N LEU A 41 2.18 -2.26 3.27
CA LEU A 41 2.42 -2.24 1.82
C LEU A 41 1.95 -0.92 1.22
N ALA A 42 0.77 -0.45 1.61
CA ALA A 42 0.24 0.83 1.15
C ALA A 42 1.16 1.99 1.50
N HIS A 43 1.71 2.00 2.70
CA HIS A 43 2.67 3.03 3.13
C HIS A 43 3.92 3.01 2.25
N ARG A 44 4.43 1.84 1.91
CA ARG A 44 5.59 1.73 1.00
C ARG A 44 5.28 2.29 -0.38
N THR A 45 4.10 1.98 -0.93
CA THR A 45 3.72 2.49 -2.25
C THR A 45 3.47 3.99 -2.23
N PHE A 46 2.96 4.51 -1.11
CA PHE A 46 2.83 5.94 -0.88
C PHE A 46 4.21 6.62 -0.90
N GLN A 47 5.19 6.01 -0.26
CA GLN A 47 6.57 6.49 -0.26
C GLN A 47 7.15 6.51 -1.68
N ILE A 48 6.95 5.43 -2.44
CA ILE A 48 7.41 5.34 -3.82
C ILE A 48 6.78 6.45 -4.67
N PHE A 49 5.50 6.70 -4.47
CA PHE A 49 4.78 7.76 -5.18
C PHE A 49 5.44 9.12 -4.97
N TYR A 50 5.78 9.44 -3.72
CA TYR A 50 6.44 10.72 -3.44
C TYR A 50 7.88 10.76 -3.91
N ASP A 51 8.60 9.66 -3.83
CA ASP A 51 9.99 9.58 -4.30
C ASP A 51 10.09 9.84 -5.81
N ILE A 52 9.13 9.34 -6.57
CA ILE A 52 9.12 9.51 -8.03
C ILE A 52 8.62 10.89 -8.43
N ASN A 53 7.58 11.39 -7.78
CA ASN A 53 6.90 12.62 -8.20
C ASN A 53 7.46 13.90 -7.58
N THR A 54 8.30 13.78 -6.55
CA THR A 54 8.86 14.97 -5.90
C THR A 54 10.37 14.84 -5.80
N ALA A 55 11.06 15.97 -5.73
CA ALA A 55 12.50 16.00 -5.54
C ALA A 55 12.88 15.81 -4.05
N SER A 56 11.91 15.63 -3.17
CA SER A 56 12.16 15.47 -1.75
C SER A 56 12.78 14.11 -1.45
N THR A 57 13.88 14.12 -0.70
CA THR A 57 14.52 12.91 -0.24
C THR A 57 14.05 12.51 1.17
N LYS A 58 13.14 13.29 1.75
CA LYS A 58 12.66 13.07 3.09
C LYS A 58 11.64 11.95 3.13
N PRO A 59 11.87 10.88 3.91
CA PRO A 59 10.90 9.79 4.00
C PRO A 59 9.55 10.25 4.54
N LYS A 60 8.48 9.68 4.03
CA LYS A 60 7.13 9.92 4.53
C LYS A 60 6.83 8.98 5.68
N SER A 61 6.50 9.54 6.85
CA SER A 61 6.18 8.74 8.02
C SER A 61 4.80 8.08 7.89
N MET A 62 4.55 7.11 8.77
CA MET A 62 3.23 6.51 8.85
C MET A 62 2.17 7.57 9.21
N GLU A 63 2.51 8.52 10.07
CA GLU A 63 1.61 9.62 10.40
C GLU A 63 1.27 10.46 9.18
N ASP A 64 2.27 10.79 8.35
CA ASP A 64 2.05 11.52 7.10
C ASP A 64 1.07 10.77 6.20
N PHE A 65 1.26 9.45 6.09
CA PHE A 65 0.39 8.60 5.28
C PHE A 65 -1.04 8.58 5.82
N ILE A 66 -1.20 8.41 7.14
CA ILE A 66 -2.51 8.37 7.79
C ILE A 66 -3.28 9.66 7.56
N ARG A 67 -2.58 10.80 7.57
CA ARG A 67 -3.20 12.10 7.36
C ARG A 67 -3.42 12.46 5.90
N SER A 68 -2.91 11.65 5.00
CA SER A 68 -3.02 11.90 3.56
C SER A 68 -4.43 11.63 3.05
N SER A 69 -4.87 12.48 2.12
CA SER A 69 -6.13 12.25 1.40
C SER A 69 -6.07 11.02 0.49
N TYR A 70 -4.87 10.51 0.24
CA TYR A 70 -4.66 9.33 -0.60
C TYR A 70 -4.64 8.01 0.19
N TYR A 71 -4.78 8.08 1.51
CA TYR A 71 -4.70 6.89 2.37
C TYR A 71 -5.59 5.75 1.88
N GLU A 72 -6.86 6.03 1.62
CA GLU A 72 -7.82 5.01 1.21
C GLU A 72 -7.47 4.40 -0.14
N GLY A 73 -7.02 5.21 -1.08
CA GLY A 73 -6.60 4.72 -2.39
C GLY A 73 -5.44 3.75 -2.29
N PHE A 74 -4.42 4.12 -1.53
CA PHE A 74 -3.23 3.27 -1.36
C PHE A 74 -3.53 2.01 -0.55
N THR A 75 -4.36 2.10 0.50
CA THR A 75 -4.72 0.91 1.29
C THR A 75 -5.58 -0.05 0.49
N LYS A 76 -6.46 0.47 -0.35
CA LYS A 76 -7.26 -0.34 -1.26
C LYS A 76 -6.35 -1.11 -2.23
N PHE A 77 -5.36 -0.43 -2.78
CA PHE A 77 -4.36 -1.05 -3.65
C PHE A 77 -3.57 -2.13 -2.90
N GLY A 78 -3.10 -1.83 -1.68
CA GLY A 78 -2.36 -2.78 -0.86
C GLY A 78 -3.17 -4.04 -0.59
N ARG A 79 -4.44 -3.87 -0.25
CA ARG A 79 -5.34 -5.00 -0.02
C ARG A 79 -5.54 -5.83 -1.28
N SER A 80 -5.71 -5.16 -2.43
CA SER A 80 -5.86 -5.82 -3.71
C SER A 80 -4.64 -6.67 -4.06
N CYS A 81 -3.44 -6.14 -3.83
CA CYS A 81 -2.20 -6.87 -4.07
C CYS A 81 -2.10 -8.14 -3.23
N ILE A 82 -2.52 -8.07 -1.97
CA ILE A 82 -2.47 -9.22 -1.07
C ILE A 82 -3.52 -10.25 -1.43
N VAL A 83 -4.75 -9.81 -1.66
CA VAL A 83 -5.86 -10.71 -2.01
C VAL A 83 -5.60 -11.42 -3.32
N ASN A 84 -5.06 -10.73 -4.31
CA ASN A 84 -4.79 -11.27 -5.64
C ASN A 84 -3.38 -11.87 -5.78
N GLU A 85 -2.59 -11.82 -4.72
CA GLU A 85 -1.23 -12.36 -4.69
C GLU A 85 -0.36 -11.85 -5.85
N TYR A 86 -0.39 -10.53 -6.07
CA TYR A 86 0.40 -9.90 -7.12
C TYR A 86 1.89 -10.06 -6.86
N LEU A 87 2.63 -10.29 -7.95
CA LEU A 87 4.08 -10.34 -7.92
C LEU A 87 4.66 -8.95 -7.72
N GLU A 88 5.64 -8.85 -6.82
CA GLU A 88 6.39 -7.63 -6.62
C GLU A 88 5.52 -6.36 -6.65
N PRO A 89 4.59 -6.21 -5.68
CA PRO A 89 3.65 -5.07 -5.69
C PRO A 89 4.32 -3.71 -5.78
N GLU A 90 5.49 -3.56 -5.21
CA GLU A 90 6.22 -2.30 -5.20
C GLU A 90 6.70 -1.92 -6.61
N ARG A 91 7.15 -2.90 -7.39
CA ARG A 91 7.52 -2.68 -8.80
C ARG A 91 6.29 -2.36 -9.64
N PHE A 92 5.20 -3.03 -9.37
CA PHE A 92 3.94 -2.75 -10.05
C PHE A 92 3.48 -1.33 -9.76
N ALA A 93 3.56 -0.90 -8.49
CA ALA A 93 3.22 0.47 -8.11
C ALA A 93 4.11 1.48 -8.84
N GLU A 94 5.42 1.23 -8.90
CA GLU A 94 6.35 2.10 -9.62
C GLU A 94 5.98 2.22 -11.10
N TRP A 95 5.65 1.10 -11.73
CA TRP A 95 5.20 1.10 -13.13
C TRP A 95 3.93 1.93 -13.30
N LEU A 96 2.95 1.77 -12.41
CA LEU A 96 1.70 2.53 -12.45
C LEU A 96 1.96 4.03 -12.36
N ILE A 97 2.84 4.43 -11.45
CA ILE A 97 3.19 5.83 -11.25
C ILE A 97 3.89 6.40 -12.48
N ARG A 98 4.89 5.69 -12.99
CA ARG A 98 5.68 6.14 -14.14
C ARG A 98 4.87 6.22 -15.43
N ASN A 99 3.79 5.43 -15.53
CA ASN A 99 2.90 5.43 -16.68
C ASN A 99 1.68 6.33 -16.50
N GLY A 100 1.65 7.13 -15.44
CA GLY A 100 0.61 8.11 -15.21
C GLY A 100 -0.76 7.53 -14.92
N LYS A 101 -0.82 6.31 -14.41
CA LYS A 101 -2.10 5.67 -14.07
C LYS A 101 -2.69 6.33 -12.83
N LYS A 102 -4.00 6.57 -12.85
CA LYS A 102 -4.68 7.19 -11.71
C LYS A 102 -4.81 6.20 -10.56
N LEU A 103 -4.58 6.68 -9.35
CA LEU A 103 -4.64 5.84 -8.14
C LEU A 103 -5.96 5.05 -8.03
N GLN A 104 -7.07 5.66 -8.41
CA GLN A 104 -8.38 5.02 -8.37
C GLN A 104 -8.47 3.80 -9.29
N ASP A 105 -7.59 3.70 -10.29
CA ASP A 105 -7.59 2.58 -11.25
C ASP A 105 -6.58 1.49 -10.90
N TRP A 106 -5.72 1.72 -9.93
CA TRP A 106 -4.63 0.80 -9.60
C TRP A 106 -5.10 -0.62 -9.21
N GLY A 107 -6.28 -0.72 -8.62
CA GLY A 107 -6.82 -2.01 -8.20
C GLY A 107 -7.55 -2.79 -9.29
N LYS A 108 -7.61 -2.28 -10.50
CA LYS A 108 -8.29 -2.95 -11.61
C LYS A 108 -7.40 -4.04 -12.21
N ASP A 109 -7.98 -5.20 -12.48
CA ASP A 109 -7.26 -6.35 -13.03
C ASP A 109 -6.52 -6.01 -14.33
N LYS A 110 -7.11 -5.21 -15.17
CA LYS A 110 -6.49 -4.81 -16.44
C LYS A 110 -5.15 -4.10 -16.26
N MET A 111 -4.98 -3.40 -15.15
CA MET A 111 -3.72 -2.68 -14.88
C MET A 111 -2.59 -3.68 -14.65
N TYR A 112 -2.84 -4.71 -13.88
CA TYR A 112 -1.87 -5.75 -13.63
C TYR A 112 -1.56 -6.55 -14.89
N ASP A 113 -2.58 -6.83 -15.70
CA ASP A 113 -2.39 -7.52 -16.97
C ASP A 113 -1.51 -6.72 -17.92
N GLU A 114 -1.74 -5.40 -18.03
CA GLU A 114 -0.90 -4.52 -18.85
C GLU A 114 0.55 -4.52 -18.35
N TYR A 115 0.74 -4.45 -17.04
CA TYR A 115 2.06 -4.48 -16.43
C TYR A 115 2.80 -5.78 -16.78
N LEU A 116 2.14 -6.91 -16.63
CA LEU A 116 2.75 -8.21 -16.92
C LEU A 116 3.14 -8.34 -18.39
N LEU A 117 2.28 -7.89 -19.30
CA LEU A 117 2.59 -7.92 -20.73
C LEU A 117 3.81 -7.10 -21.05
N GLU A 118 3.90 -5.89 -20.52
CA GLU A 118 5.03 -5.02 -20.74
C GLU A 118 6.32 -5.57 -20.14
N TYR A 119 6.20 -6.13 -18.94
CA TYR A 119 7.31 -6.74 -18.23
C TYR A 119 7.90 -7.90 -19.01
N VAL A 120 7.06 -8.78 -19.54
CA VAL A 120 7.50 -9.92 -20.34
C VAL A 120 8.20 -9.45 -21.62
N LYS A 121 7.73 -8.39 -22.25
CA LYS A 121 8.33 -7.85 -23.47
C LYS A 121 9.74 -7.28 -23.25
N LYS A 122 10.03 -6.79 -22.06
CA LYS A 122 11.32 -6.18 -21.74
C LYS A 122 12.41 -7.17 -21.37
N GLU A 123 12.06 -8.43 -21.17
CA GLU A 123 13.00 -9.46 -20.76
C GLU A 123 13.21 -10.53 -21.84
N PRO A 124 14.41 -11.12 -21.94
CA PRO A 124 14.59 -12.32 -22.74
C PRO A 124 13.62 -13.40 -22.27
N GLY A 125 13.03 -14.12 -23.22
CA GLY A 125 12.02 -15.11 -22.92
C GLY A 125 12.42 -16.12 -21.86
N MET A 126 13.68 -16.56 -21.89
CA MET A 126 14.19 -17.52 -20.90
C MET A 126 14.16 -16.96 -19.48
N ARG A 127 14.52 -15.70 -19.29
CA ARG A 127 14.49 -15.08 -17.97
C ARG A 127 13.07 -14.93 -17.44
N ALA A 128 12.15 -14.55 -18.31
CA ALA A 128 10.75 -14.41 -17.93
C ALA A 128 10.18 -15.76 -17.50
N LEU A 129 10.51 -16.81 -18.23
CA LEU A 129 10.06 -18.16 -17.91
C LEU A 129 10.66 -18.64 -16.59
N GLU A 130 11.96 -18.47 -16.40
CA GLU A 130 12.63 -18.86 -15.16
C GLU A 130 12.04 -18.18 -13.95
N ARG A 131 11.75 -16.88 -14.06
CA ARG A 131 11.15 -16.12 -12.98
C ARG A 131 9.74 -16.63 -12.65
N THR A 132 8.96 -16.93 -13.67
CA THR A 132 7.60 -17.44 -13.49
C THR A 132 7.63 -18.78 -12.78
N ILE A 133 8.50 -19.69 -13.21
CA ILE A 133 8.67 -20.99 -12.61
C ILE A 133 9.09 -20.87 -11.14
N LYS A 134 10.09 -20.04 -10.88
CA LYS A 134 10.58 -19.81 -9.53
C LYS A 134 9.47 -19.29 -8.63
N HIS A 135 8.70 -18.32 -9.11
CA HIS A 135 7.62 -17.73 -8.33
C HIS A 135 6.52 -18.75 -8.03
N MET A 136 6.14 -19.55 -9.01
CA MET A 136 5.14 -20.59 -8.83
C MET A 136 5.60 -21.62 -7.80
N ALA A 137 6.88 -22.02 -7.85
CA ALA A 137 7.44 -22.94 -6.89
C ALA A 137 7.43 -22.40 -5.47
N GLU A 138 7.81 -21.13 -5.31
CA GLU A 138 7.79 -20.46 -4.01
C GLU A 138 6.36 -20.35 -3.47
N TRP A 139 5.42 -19.97 -4.32
CA TRP A 139 4.03 -19.86 -3.93
C TRP A 139 3.45 -21.23 -3.53
N GLY A 140 3.77 -22.26 -4.29
CA GLY A 140 3.33 -23.61 -4.00
C GLY A 140 3.84 -24.11 -2.66
N ALA A 141 5.11 -23.85 -2.36
CA ALA A 141 5.72 -24.22 -1.09
C ALA A 141 5.03 -23.52 0.08
N GLU A 142 4.76 -22.22 -0.05
CA GLU A 142 4.11 -21.44 0.99
C GLU A 142 2.67 -21.87 1.23
N ASN A 143 1.98 -22.36 0.21
CA ASN A 143 0.58 -22.70 0.26
C ASN A 143 0.29 -24.20 0.27
N ASN A 144 1.32 -25.03 0.47
CA ASN A 144 1.21 -26.50 0.43
C ASN A 144 0.54 -27.01 -0.84
N THR A 145 0.88 -26.39 -1.97
CA THR A 145 0.32 -26.75 -3.27
C THR A 145 1.38 -27.49 -4.08
N ASP A 146 0.98 -28.62 -4.68
CA ASP A 146 1.83 -29.37 -5.60
C ASP A 146 1.63 -28.85 -7.01
N TRP A 147 2.74 -28.55 -7.67
CA TRP A 147 2.73 -28.07 -9.06
C TRP A 147 3.00 -29.15 -10.07
#